data_8b3b856e1b50d1c2f0856340b347bd74
#
_entry.id   8b3b856e1b50d1c2f0856340b347bd74
#
_cell.length_a   1.000
_cell.length_b   1.000
_cell.length_c   1.000
_cell.angle_alpha   90.00
_cell.angle_beta   90.00
_cell.angle_gamma   90.00
#
_symmetry.space_group_name_H-M   'P 1'
#
loop_
_entity.id
_entity.type
_entity.pdbx_description
1 polymer ?
#
loop_
_entity_poly.entity_id
_entity_poly.type
_entity_poly.pdbx_seq_one_letter_code
_entity_poly.pdbx_strand_id
1 'polypeptide(L)'
;MKEKVNVTGVPETMVQTLYARAKETRKKNAKINDEIAEELVKNLDYDFSKADKDKAMNYGVIARTIVLDRMVEQYLEKNANTIVINIACGLDTRCYRMKGKYLHWYNIDLPETMKIRRQFLPET
;
A
#
# COMPACT_ATOMS: atom_id res chain seq x y z
N MET A 1 22.40 -8.87 -5.84
CA MET A 1 21.08 -9.48 -5.60
C MET A 1 20.55 -9.00 -4.26
N LYS A 2 19.38 -8.37 -4.25
CA LYS A 2 18.78 -7.93 -2.99
C LYS A 2 18.24 -9.14 -2.25
N GLU A 3 18.53 -9.23 -0.96
CA GLU A 3 17.94 -10.25 -0.11
C GLU A 3 16.45 -9.95 0.05
N LYS A 4 15.64 -10.99 -0.09
CA LYS A 4 14.21 -10.87 0.17
C LYS A 4 13.96 -10.93 1.66
N VAL A 5 13.10 -10.07 2.15
CA VAL A 5 12.73 -10.02 3.56
C VAL A 5 11.56 -10.96 3.82
N ASN A 6 11.71 -11.79 4.84
CA ASN A 6 10.66 -12.69 5.30
C ASN A 6 9.62 -11.90 6.09
N VAL A 7 8.34 -12.09 5.74
CA VAL A 7 7.21 -11.40 6.38
C VAL A 7 6.44 -12.33 7.33
N THR A 8 7.08 -13.36 7.84
CA THR A 8 6.47 -14.26 8.83
C THR A 8 6.03 -13.46 10.06
N GLY A 9 4.81 -13.73 10.52
CA GLY A 9 4.25 -13.05 11.68
C GLY A 9 3.46 -11.79 11.39
N VAL A 10 3.41 -11.37 10.11
CA VAL A 10 2.54 -10.24 9.70
C VAL A 10 1.20 -10.77 9.21
N PRO A 11 0.11 -9.99 9.33
CA PRO A 11 -1.18 -10.40 8.80
C PRO A 11 -1.11 -10.73 7.31
N GLU A 12 -1.64 -11.88 6.93
CA GLU A 12 -1.69 -12.31 5.53
C GLU A 12 -2.42 -11.30 4.65
N THR A 13 -3.49 -10.71 5.18
CA THR A 13 -4.28 -9.70 4.47
C THR A 13 -3.45 -8.49 4.04
N MET A 14 -2.48 -8.09 4.85
CA MET A 14 -1.59 -6.98 4.55
C MET A 14 -0.76 -7.24 3.29
N VAL A 15 -0.25 -8.46 3.16
CA VAL A 15 0.55 -8.87 2.00
C VAL A 15 -0.34 -9.05 0.77
N GLN A 16 -1.55 -9.59 0.96
CA GLN A 16 -2.52 -9.78 -0.13
C GLN A 16 -2.97 -8.46 -0.73
N THR A 17 -3.24 -7.45 0.09
CA THR A 17 -3.65 -6.13 -0.41
C THR A 17 -2.52 -5.45 -1.17
N LEU A 18 -1.30 -5.59 -0.68
CA LEU A 18 -0.11 -5.10 -1.39
C LEU A 18 0.03 -5.77 -2.77
N TYR A 19 -0.12 -7.07 -2.80
CA TYR A 19 -0.01 -7.84 -4.06
C TYR A 19 -1.06 -7.44 -5.07
N ALA A 20 -2.30 -7.23 -4.63
CA ALA A 20 -3.38 -6.80 -5.52
C ALA A 20 -3.04 -5.48 -6.21
N ARG A 21 -2.53 -4.50 -5.46
CA ARG A 21 -2.12 -3.21 -6.04
C ARG A 21 -0.95 -3.36 -7.00
N ALA A 22 0.04 -4.16 -6.64
CA ALA A 22 1.20 -4.42 -7.50
C ALA A 22 0.79 -5.08 -8.82
N LYS A 23 -0.09 -6.08 -8.74
CA LYS A 23 -0.58 -6.81 -9.92
C LYS A 23 -1.37 -5.88 -10.85
N GLU A 24 -2.24 -5.04 -10.30
CA GLU A 24 -3.01 -4.09 -11.10
C GLU A 24 -2.09 -3.10 -11.82
N THR A 25 -1.06 -2.61 -11.12
CA THR A 25 -0.12 -1.63 -11.68
C THR A 25 0.60 -2.15 -12.93
N ARG A 26 0.84 -3.47 -13.00
CA ARG A 26 1.53 -4.08 -14.14
C ARG A 26 0.66 -4.25 -15.37
N LYS A 27 -0.65 -4.09 -15.24
CA LYS A 27 -1.57 -4.26 -16.38
C LYS A 27 -1.42 -3.11 -17.37
N LYS A 28 -1.63 -3.40 -18.65
CA LYS A 28 -1.59 -2.40 -19.73
C LYS A 28 -2.60 -1.27 -19.47
N ASN A 29 -3.80 -1.62 -19.05
CA ASN A 29 -4.87 -0.67 -18.74
C ASN A 29 -5.10 -0.62 -17.23
N ALA A 30 -4.03 -0.38 -16.47
CA ALA A 30 -4.10 -0.34 -15.00
C ALA A 30 -5.05 0.74 -14.52
N LYS A 31 -5.90 0.39 -13.56
CA LYS A 31 -6.83 1.34 -12.93
C LYS A 31 -6.20 2.12 -11.80
N ILE A 32 -5.06 1.66 -11.29
CA ILE A 32 -4.24 2.35 -10.29
C ILE A 32 -2.78 2.25 -10.71
N ASN A 33 -1.97 3.16 -10.18
CA ASN A 33 -0.52 3.12 -10.39
C ASN A 33 0.18 3.19 -9.05
N ASP A 34 0.69 2.05 -8.59
CA ASP A 34 1.39 1.93 -7.31
C ASP A 34 2.73 1.22 -7.54
N GLU A 35 3.69 1.97 -8.10
CA GLU A 35 5.02 1.45 -8.42
C GLU A 35 5.77 0.98 -7.16
N ILE A 36 5.51 1.63 -6.02
CA ILE A 36 6.13 1.25 -4.75
C ILE A 36 5.66 -0.15 -4.34
N ALA A 37 4.36 -0.44 -4.48
CA ALA A 37 3.83 -1.77 -4.20
C ALA A 37 4.46 -2.83 -5.10
N GLU A 38 4.63 -2.52 -6.39
CA GLU A 38 5.26 -3.43 -7.34
C GLU A 38 6.70 -3.74 -6.94
N GLU A 39 7.47 -2.73 -6.58
CA GLU A 39 8.85 -2.91 -6.13
C GLU A 39 8.92 -3.70 -4.81
N LEU A 40 8.01 -3.43 -3.88
CA LEU A 40 7.93 -4.16 -2.62
C LEU A 40 7.70 -5.65 -2.84
N VAL A 41 6.76 -6.00 -3.69
CA VAL A 41 6.43 -7.41 -3.99
C VAL A 41 7.66 -8.15 -4.49
N LYS A 42 8.50 -7.50 -5.29
CA LYS A 42 9.75 -8.09 -5.78
C LYS A 42 10.77 -8.37 -4.67
N ASN A 43 10.70 -7.61 -3.58
CA ASN A 43 11.68 -7.68 -2.48
C ASN A 43 11.20 -8.50 -1.28
N LEU A 44 9.96 -8.98 -1.30
CA LEU A 44 9.41 -9.78 -0.20
C LEU A 44 9.57 -11.28 -0.47
N ASP A 45 10.00 -12.00 0.56
CA ASP A 45 10.06 -13.46 0.54
C ASP A 45 8.69 -14.01 0.96
N TYR A 46 7.80 -14.14 -0.01
CA TYR A 46 6.43 -14.59 0.23
C TYR A 46 5.89 -15.26 -1.03
N ASP A 47 5.13 -16.33 -0.83
CA ASP A 47 4.46 -17.03 -1.93
C ASP A 47 3.10 -16.36 -2.21
N PHE A 48 3.02 -15.62 -3.29
CA PHE A 48 1.82 -14.89 -3.69
C PHE A 48 0.83 -15.72 -4.51
N SER A 49 1.08 -17.00 -4.73
CA SER A 49 0.23 -17.81 -5.61
C SER A 49 -1.23 -17.86 -5.15
N LYS A 50 -1.47 -17.94 -3.85
CA LYS A 50 -2.82 -17.94 -3.27
C LYS A 50 -3.51 -16.59 -3.49
N ALA A 51 -2.80 -15.50 -3.25
CA ALA A 51 -3.31 -14.15 -3.49
C ALA A 51 -3.59 -13.93 -4.97
N ASP A 52 -2.74 -14.44 -5.84
CA ASP A 52 -2.92 -14.31 -7.30
C ASP A 52 -4.20 -14.99 -7.79
N LYS A 53 -4.59 -16.10 -7.18
CA LYS A 53 -5.78 -16.87 -7.55
C LYS A 53 -7.08 -16.25 -7.05
N ASP A 54 -7.02 -15.43 -6.01
CA ASP A 54 -8.22 -14.83 -5.39
C ASP A 54 -8.61 -13.55 -6.14
N LYS A 55 -9.24 -13.73 -7.29
CA LYS A 55 -9.63 -12.62 -8.16
C LYS A 55 -10.66 -11.71 -7.52
N ALA A 56 -11.61 -12.27 -6.77
CA ALA A 56 -12.65 -11.49 -6.10
C ALA A 56 -12.04 -10.54 -5.07
N MET A 57 -11.09 -11.04 -4.26
CA MET A 57 -10.37 -10.22 -3.29
C MET A 57 -9.57 -9.12 -4.00
N ASN A 58 -8.85 -9.47 -5.07
CA ASN A 58 -8.04 -8.52 -5.82
C ASN A 58 -8.89 -7.37 -6.38
N TYR A 59 -10.02 -7.69 -7.00
CA TYR A 59 -10.94 -6.66 -7.51
C TYR A 59 -11.50 -5.79 -6.39
N GLY A 60 -11.85 -6.40 -5.25
CA GLY A 60 -12.33 -5.67 -4.08
C GLY A 60 -11.31 -4.70 -3.54
N VAL A 61 -10.05 -5.12 -3.45
CA VAL A 61 -8.95 -4.25 -3.00
C VAL A 61 -8.77 -3.06 -3.94
N ILE A 62 -8.78 -3.31 -5.25
CA ILE A 62 -8.60 -2.24 -6.24
C ILE A 62 -9.76 -1.25 -6.20
N ALA A 63 -11.00 -1.73 -6.13
CA ALA A 63 -12.17 -0.86 -6.03
C ALA A 63 -12.11 0.02 -4.77
N ARG A 64 -11.75 -0.57 -3.64
CA ARG A 64 -11.61 0.16 -2.37
C ARG A 64 -10.49 1.19 -2.45
N THR A 65 -9.36 0.83 -3.05
CA THR A 65 -8.23 1.74 -3.22
C THR A 65 -8.64 2.96 -4.03
N ILE A 66 -9.33 2.77 -5.15
CA ILE A 66 -9.79 3.85 -6.02
C ILE A 66 -10.73 4.79 -5.25
N VAL A 67 -11.71 4.23 -4.55
CA VAL A 67 -12.71 5.02 -3.80
C VAL A 67 -12.03 5.81 -2.69
N LEU A 68 -11.20 5.16 -1.88
CA LEU A 68 -10.52 5.83 -0.76
C LEU A 68 -9.54 6.89 -1.25
N ASP A 69 -8.79 6.62 -2.29
CA ASP A 69 -7.86 7.61 -2.86
C ASP A 69 -8.62 8.84 -3.33
N ARG A 70 -9.76 8.64 -3.99
CA ARG A 70 -10.60 9.74 -4.45
C ARG A 70 -11.15 10.57 -3.30
N MET A 71 -11.65 9.90 -2.25
CA MET A 71 -12.18 10.58 -1.08
C MET A 71 -11.11 11.41 -0.37
N VAL A 72 -9.94 10.83 -0.17
CA VAL A 72 -8.80 11.52 0.47
C VAL A 72 -8.35 12.70 -0.37
N GLU A 73 -8.18 12.50 -1.66
CA GLU A 73 -7.74 13.56 -2.58
C GLU A 73 -8.71 14.73 -2.59
N GLN A 74 -10.01 14.46 -2.66
CA GLN A 74 -11.03 15.51 -2.63
C GLN A 74 -11.02 16.30 -1.32
N TYR A 75 -10.84 15.60 -0.20
CA TYR A 75 -10.73 16.26 1.10
C TYR A 75 -9.49 17.17 1.17
N LEU A 76 -8.35 16.66 0.72
CA LEU A 76 -7.09 17.40 0.75
C LEU A 76 -7.12 18.63 -0.18
N GLU A 77 -7.81 18.54 -1.32
CA GLU A 77 -7.97 19.69 -2.23
C GLU A 77 -8.71 20.84 -1.57
N LYS A 78 -9.68 20.53 -0.70
CA LYS A 78 -10.46 21.54 0.00
C LYS A 78 -9.85 22.00 1.32
N ASN A 79 -8.88 21.27 1.84
CA ASN A 79 -8.31 21.49 3.18
C ASN A 79 -6.78 21.40 3.11
N ALA A 80 -6.13 22.44 2.60
CA ALA A 80 -4.73 22.44 2.21
C ALA A 80 -3.74 22.13 3.35
N ASN A 81 -4.06 22.45 4.60
CA ASN A 81 -3.15 22.26 5.74
C ASN A 81 -3.58 21.06 6.61
N THR A 82 -4.01 19.99 5.98
CA THR A 82 -4.48 18.80 6.68
C THR A 82 -3.32 17.96 7.20
N ILE A 83 -3.45 17.53 8.46
CA ILE A 83 -2.62 16.47 9.03
C ILE A 83 -3.41 15.17 8.92
N VAL A 84 -2.81 14.17 8.29
CA VAL A 84 -3.46 12.86 8.09
C VAL A 84 -2.89 11.86 9.11
N ILE A 85 -3.77 11.13 9.77
CA ILE A 85 -3.39 10.01 10.65
C ILE A 85 -3.97 8.74 10.04
N ASN A 86 -3.11 7.86 9.56
CA ASN A 86 -3.49 6.61 8.92
C ASN A 86 -3.28 5.46 9.91
N ILE A 87 -4.38 5.03 10.53
CA ILE A 87 -4.35 3.98 11.56
C ILE A 87 -4.43 2.61 10.88
N ALA A 88 -3.66 1.66 11.39
CA ALA A 88 -3.54 0.32 10.81
C ALA A 88 -3.08 0.39 9.35
N CYS A 89 -2.02 1.13 9.13
CA CYS A 89 -1.55 1.48 7.79
C CYS A 89 -0.98 0.30 7.00
N GLY A 90 -0.49 -0.75 7.67
CA GLY A 90 0.13 -1.88 7.01
C GLY A 90 1.21 -1.45 6.04
N LEU A 91 1.11 -1.88 4.80
CA LEU A 91 2.00 -1.50 3.70
C LEU A 91 1.32 -0.54 2.72
N ASP A 92 0.37 0.26 3.22
CA ASP A 92 -0.30 1.27 2.40
C ASP A 92 0.68 2.32 1.91
N THR A 93 0.53 2.70 0.64
CA THR A 93 1.41 3.66 -0.04
C THR A 93 0.72 4.98 -0.36
N ARG A 94 -0.47 5.20 0.22
CA ARG A 94 -1.26 6.39 -0.11
C ARG A 94 -0.52 7.69 0.18
N CYS A 95 0.27 7.73 1.25
CA CYS A 95 1.05 8.92 1.59
C CYS A 95 1.99 9.35 0.45
N TYR A 96 2.53 8.39 -0.29
CA TYR A 96 3.41 8.70 -1.42
C TYR A 96 2.61 9.17 -2.63
N ARG A 97 1.44 8.55 -2.88
CA ARG A 97 0.57 8.92 -4.01
C ARG A 97 -0.07 10.30 -3.82
N MET A 98 -0.24 10.73 -2.56
CA MET A 98 -0.82 12.03 -2.22
C MET A 98 0.24 13.08 -1.86
N LYS A 99 1.50 12.80 -2.13
CA LYS A 99 2.62 13.68 -1.77
C LYS A 99 2.39 15.10 -2.29
N GLY A 100 2.62 16.09 -1.41
CA GLY A 100 2.42 17.49 -1.74
C GLY A 100 1.02 18.03 -1.50
N LYS A 101 0.06 17.17 -1.17
CA LYS A 101 -1.34 17.54 -0.98
C LYS A 101 -1.74 17.67 0.48
N TYR A 102 -0.87 17.32 1.41
CA TYR A 102 -1.13 17.38 2.86
C TYR A 102 0.03 18.08 3.55
N LEU A 103 -0.22 18.55 4.79
CA LEU A 103 0.82 19.18 5.61
C LEU A 103 1.73 18.11 6.22
N HIS A 104 1.14 17.08 6.82
CA HIS A 104 1.88 15.98 7.41
C HIS A 104 1.05 14.70 7.39
N TRP A 105 1.72 13.55 7.27
CA TRP A 105 1.06 12.23 7.22
C TRP A 105 1.72 11.30 8.23
N TYR A 106 0.92 10.78 9.17
CA TYR A 106 1.36 9.80 10.15
C TYR A 106 0.81 8.42 9.81
N ASN A 107 1.70 7.44 9.67
CA ASN A 107 1.32 6.03 9.48
C ASN A 107 1.53 5.29 10.79
N ILE A 108 0.49 4.66 11.31
CA ILE A 108 0.49 3.99 12.62
C ILE A 108 0.01 2.56 12.48
N ASP A 109 0.77 1.61 13.04
CA ASP A 109 0.39 0.21 13.11
C ASP A 109 1.15 -0.46 14.26
N LEU A 110 0.95 -1.77 14.43
CA LEU A 110 1.63 -2.56 15.44
C LEU A 110 3.15 -2.57 15.21
N PRO A 111 3.95 -2.74 16.28
CA PRO A 111 5.41 -2.65 16.16
C PRO A 111 6.01 -3.59 15.11
N GLU A 112 5.52 -4.84 15.01
CA GLU A 112 6.03 -5.80 14.02
C GLU A 112 5.77 -5.33 12.59
N THR A 113 4.59 -4.78 12.35
CA THR A 113 4.22 -4.24 11.04
C THR A 113 5.08 -3.03 10.71
N MET A 114 5.25 -2.12 11.65
CA MET A 114 6.06 -0.92 11.43
C MET A 114 7.52 -1.26 11.20
N LYS A 115 8.04 -2.31 11.85
CA LYS A 115 9.40 -2.79 11.62
C LYS A 115 9.61 -3.19 10.17
N ILE A 116 8.67 -3.96 9.59
CA ILE A 116 8.74 -4.37 8.19
C ILE A 116 8.56 -3.16 7.27
N ARG A 117 7.60 -2.31 7.58
CA ARG A 117 7.36 -1.10 6.78
C ARG A 117 8.61 -0.22 6.68
N ARG A 118 9.30 0.02 7.79
CA ARG A 118 10.50 0.87 7.81
C ARG A 118 11.66 0.32 6.99
N GLN A 119 11.69 -0.99 6.76
CA GLN A 119 12.75 -1.60 5.94
C GLN A 119 12.61 -1.25 4.46
N PHE A 120 11.40 -0.99 3.99
CA PHE A 120 11.12 -0.80 2.56
C PHE A 120 10.58 0.57 2.22
N LEU A 121 9.82 1.17 3.14
CA LEU A 121 9.09 2.40 2.88
C LEU A 121 9.67 3.51 3.72
N PRO A 122 10.37 4.47 3.10
CA PRO A 122 10.99 5.57 3.84
C PRO A 122 9.93 6.47 4.46
N GLU A 123 10.30 7.10 5.55
CA GLU A 123 9.49 8.16 6.13
C GLU A 123 9.56 9.39 5.22
N THR A 124 8.43 10.06 5.11
CA THR A 124 8.34 11.26 4.29
C THR A 124 8.40 12.54 5.12
#